data_a1cb808a2339eefef5ee0c24a391c14c
#
_entry.id   a1cb808a2339eefef5ee0c24a391c14c
#
_cell.length_a   1.000
_cell.length_b   1.000
_cell.length_c   1.000
_cell.angle_alpha   90.00
_cell.angle_beta   90.00
_cell.angle_gamma   90.00
#
_symmetry.space_group_name_H-M   'P 1'
#
loop_
_entity.id
_entity.type
_entity.pdbx_description
1 polymer ?
#
loop_
_entity_poly.entity_id
_entity_poly.type
_entity_poly.pdbx_seq_one_letter_code
_entity_poly.pdbx_strand_id
1 'polypeptide(L)'
;YIWFRLFGHYEVDFSIASATGLMDIEKLAWHETALETAHIQSSQLSKLVNTNYSRTCADDRLCREMGVTPGTPFFIGASDGCLANIGSFATEEGQMALTIGTSGAVRVARKKPMRDFNAMTFSYRMDESSYICGGPTNNGGVIVKWYAENMLGRKLETASDYLSFLEAIP
;
A
#
# COMPACT_ATOMS: atom_id res chain seq x y z
N TYR A 1 -14.49 1.31 6.46
CA TYR A 1 -15.94 1.49 6.49
C TYR A 1 -16.69 0.30 5.85
N ILE A 2 -16.37 -0.11 4.61
CA ILE A 2 -17.03 -1.22 3.91
C ILE A 2 -16.93 -2.51 4.72
N TRP A 3 -15.75 -2.85 5.21
CA TRP A 3 -15.52 -4.03 6.03
C TRP A 3 -16.40 -4.06 7.29
N PHE A 4 -16.50 -2.94 7.99
CA PHE A 4 -17.40 -2.80 9.14
C PHE A 4 -18.87 -2.97 8.75
N ARG A 5 -19.29 -2.43 7.61
CA ARG A 5 -20.68 -2.58 7.14
C ARG A 5 -21.03 -4.02 6.79
N LEU A 6 -20.06 -4.78 6.29
CA LEU A 6 -20.24 -6.20 5.93
C LEU A 6 -20.21 -7.12 7.15
N PHE A 7 -19.34 -6.85 8.11
CA PHE A 7 -19.00 -7.82 9.15
C PHE A 7 -19.22 -7.32 10.59
N GLY A 8 -19.53 -6.05 10.80
CA GLY A 8 -19.73 -5.46 12.13
C GLY A 8 -18.45 -5.32 12.96
N HIS A 9 -17.28 -5.51 12.37
CA HIS A 9 -15.99 -5.47 13.05
C HIS A 9 -15.05 -4.45 12.42
N TYR A 10 -14.33 -3.71 13.27
CA TYR A 10 -13.22 -2.86 12.85
C TYR A 10 -11.94 -3.71 12.83
N GLU A 11 -11.48 -4.06 11.65
CA GLU A 11 -10.25 -4.81 11.41
C GLU A 11 -9.41 -4.07 10.37
N VAL A 12 -8.10 -4.16 10.47
CA VAL A 12 -7.14 -3.56 9.56
C VAL A 12 -5.98 -4.52 9.34
N ASP A 13 -5.56 -4.65 8.10
CA ASP A 13 -4.43 -5.49 7.75
C ASP A 13 -3.09 -4.88 8.19
N PHE A 14 -2.09 -5.73 8.33
CA PHE A 14 -0.76 -5.33 8.79
C PHE A 14 -0.10 -4.29 7.89
N SER A 15 -0.32 -4.32 6.57
CA SER A 15 0.34 -3.40 5.66
C SER A 15 -0.18 -1.97 5.80
N ILE A 16 -1.49 -1.81 5.91
CA ILE A 16 -2.12 -0.50 6.17
C ILE A 16 -1.80 -0.02 7.59
N ALA A 17 -1.87 -0.91 8.59
CA ALA A 17 -1.52 -0.55 9.95
C ALA A 17 -0.07 -0.10 10.09
N SER A 18 0.88 -0.73 9.38
CA SER A 18 2.29 -0.34 9.34
C SER A 18 2.48 1.11 8.86
N ALA A 19 1.65 1.57 7.92
CA ALA A 19 1.75 2.91 7.36
C ALA A 19 1.27 4.00 8.30
N THR A 20 0.59 3.65 9.40
CA THR A 20 0.06 4.64 10.36
C THR A 20 1.13 5.26 11.27
N GLY A 21 2.28 4.61 11.41
CA GLY A 21 3.28 4.94 12.42
C GLY A 21 2.92 4.52 13.85
N LEU A 22 1.76 3.87 14.04
CA LEU A 22 1.27 3.45 15.35
C LEU A 22 1.50 1.96 15.63
N MET A 23 1.90 1.18 14.63
CA MET A 23 2.10 -0.27 14.75
C MET A 23 3.58 -0.61 14.99
N ASP A 24 3.84 -1.47 15.97
CA ASP A 24 5.11 -2.19 16.09
C ASP A 24 5.10 -3.34 15.07
N ILE A 25 5.80 -3.13 13.96
CA ILE A 25 5.80 -4.05 12.80
C ILE A 25 6.53 -5.37 13.07
N GLU A 26 7.30 -5.46 14.16
CA GLU A 26 7.98 -6.71 14.57
C GLU A 26 7.13 -7.51 15.55
N LYS A 27 6.47 -6.82 16.51
CA LYS A 27 5.60 -7.47 17.50
C LYS A 27 4.19 -7.73 16.99
N LEU A 28 3.82 -7.19 15.83
CA LEU A 28 2.48 -7.25 15.24
C LEU A 28 1.40 -6.73 16.23
N ALA A 29 1.71 -5.63 16.90
CA ALA A 29 0.85 -5.01 17.91
C ALA A 29 0.86 -3.48 17.76
N TRP A 30 -0.13 -2.81 18.31
CA TRP A 30 -0.09 -1.37 18.44
C TRP A 30 1.03 -0.96 19.41
N HIS A 31 1.81 0.06 19.06
CA HIS A 31 3.01 0.49 19.77
C HIS A 31 2.63 1.44 20.92
N GLU A 32 2.81 1.02 22.17
CA GLU A 32 2.37 1.76 23.37
C GLU A 32 2.84 3.23 23.37
N THR A 33 4.15 3.47 23.21
CA THR A 33 4.70 4.84 23.22
C THR A 33 4.14 5.71 22.08
N ALA A 34 3.87 5.12 20.90
CA ALA A 34 3.26 5.85 19.80
C ALA A 34 1.80 6.21 20.11
N LEU A 35 1.06 5.32 20.76
CA LEU A 35 -0.31 5.58 21.21
C LEU A 35 -0.34 6.66 22.28
N GLU A 36 0.55 6.61 23.27
CA GLU A 36 0.70 7.64 24.29
C GLU A 36 0.99 9.01 23.67
N THR A 37 1.93 9.07 22.72
CA THR A 37 2.28 10.31 22.01
C THR A 37 1.09 10.87 21.21
N ALA A 38 0.29 9.99 20.60
CA ALA A 38 -0.91 10.36 19.86
C ALA A 38 -2.13 10.64 20.78
N HIS A 39 -2.01 10.44 22.10
CA HIS A 39 -3.10 10.57 23.07
C HIS A 39 -4.33 9.69 22.74
N ILE A 40 -4.10 8.46 22.25
CA ILE A 40 -5.14 7.49 21.93
C ILE A 40 -4.89 6.16 22.64
N GLN A 41 -5.94 5.35 22.74
CA GLN A 41 -5.88 4.00 23.31
C GLN A 41 -6.02 2.95 22.21
N SER A 42 -5.44 1.78 22.42
CA SER A 42 -5.56 0.65 21.50
C SER A 42 -7.01 0.21 21.23
N SER A 43 -7.89 0.41 22.22
CA SER A 43 -9.33 0.16 22.11
C SER A 43 -10.07 1.05 21.10
N GLN A 44 -9.46 2.17 20.71
CA GLN A 44 -9.98 3.10 19.69
C GLN A 44 -9.53 2.74 18.28
N LEU A 45 -8.64 1.75 18.16
CA LEU A 45 -8.09 1.31 16.89
C LEU A 45 -8.70 -0.02 16.44
N SER A 46 -8.63 -0.28 15.14
CA SER A 46 -9.05 -1.54 14.54
C SER A 46 -8.20 -2.72 15.05
N LYS A 47 -8.79 -3.90 15.13
CA LYS A 47 -8.04 -5.12 15.40
C LYS A 47 -7.07 -5.38 14.24
N LEU A 48 -5.80 -5.62 14.57
CA LEU A 48 -4.78 -6.01 13.60
C LEU A 48 -5.01 -7.45 13.12
N VAL A 49 -4.96 -7.64 11.81
CA VAL A 49 -5.11 -8.94 11.16
C VAL A 49 -4.11 -9.12 10.03
N ASN A 50 -3.86 -10.36 9.62
CA ASN A 50 -3.00 -10.64 8.48
C ASN A 50 -3.63 -10.16 7.16
N THR A 51 -2.84 -9.84 6.17
CA THR A 51 -3.30 -9.41 4.83
C THR A 51 -4.11 -10.49 4.10
N ASN A 52 -3.91 -11.76 4.43
CA ASN A 52 -4.71 -12.88 3.91
C ASN A 52 -5.94 -13.22 4.78
N TYR A 53 -6.21 -12.41 5.80
CA TYR A 53 -7.38 -12.63 6.66
C TYR A 53 -8.67 -12.48 5.87
N SER A 54 -9.60 -13.41 6.11
CA SER A 54 -10.88 -13.41 5.42
C SER A 54 -12.05 -13.62 6.37
N ARG A 55 -13.21 -13.15 5.96
CA ARG A 55 -14.51 -13.42 6.56
C ARG A 55 -15.49 -13.85 5.49
N THR A 56 -16.44 -14.67 5.85
CA THR A 56 -17.60 -14.99 5.02
C THR A 56 -18.78 -14.09 5.40
N CYS A 57 -19.51 -13.60 4.43
CA CYS A 57 -20.74 -12.89 4.68
C CYS A 57 -21.81 -13.88 5.21
N ALA A 58 -22.30 -13.63 6.41
CA ALA A 58 -23.35 -14.45 7.04
C ALA A 58 -24.76 -13.92 6.77
N ASP A 59 -24.90 -12.71 6.21
CA ASP A 59 -26.18 -12.11 5.87
C ASP A 59 -26.57 -12.45 4.43
N ASP A 60 -27.48 -13.42 4.28
CA ASP A 60 -27.98 -13.86 2.98
C ASP A 60 -28.66 -12.74 2.18
N ARG A 61 -29.26 -11.75 2.85
CA ARG A 61 -29.88 -10.60 2.19
C ARG A 61 -28.81 -9.73 1.54
N LEU A 62 -27.76 -9.39 2.30
CA LEU A 62 -26.67 -8.58 1.80
C LEU A 62 -25.90 -9.28 0.66
N CYS A 63 -25.70 -10.60 0.80
CA CYS A 63 -25.09 -11.40 -0.27
C CYS A 63 -25.93 -11.34 -1.57
N ARG A 64 -27.25 -11.47 -1.46
CA ARG A 64 -28.14 -11.34 -2.64
C ARG A 64 -28.11 -9.95 -3.25
N GLU A 65 -28.14 -8.89 -2.43
CA GLU A 65 -28.08 -7.51 -2.90
C GLU A 65 -26.76 -7.22 -3.65
N MET A 66 -25.66 -7.84 -3.25
CA MET A 66 -24.34 -7.74 -3.91
C MET A 66 -24.17 -8.71 -5.09
N GLY A 67 -25.10 -9.63 -5.31
CA GLY A 67 -24.97 -10.68 -6.33
C GLY A 67 -23.87 -11.71 -5.98
N VAL A 68 -23.58 -11.92 -4.70
CA VAL A 68 -22.53 -12.83 -4.22
C VAL A 68 -23.18 -14.09 -3.60
N THR A 69 -22.60 -15.24 -3.87
CA THR A 69 -23.05 -16.51 -3.28
C THR A 69 -22.78 -16.51 -1.77
N PRO A 70 -23.75 -16.92 -0.92
CA PRO A 70 -23.52 -17.12 0.50
C PRO A 70 -22.31 -18.03 0.75
N GLY A 71 -21.48 -17.68 1.73
CA GLY A 71 -20.25 -18.40 2.02
C GLY A 71 -19.02 -18.01 1.20
N THR A 72 -19.16 -17.11 0.23
CA THR A 72 -17.99 -16.55 -0.47
C THR A 72 -17.06 -15.83 0.51
N PRO A 73 -15.75 -16.14 0.51
CA PRO A 73 -14.79 -15.46 1.36
C PRO A 73 -14.47 -14.08 0.83
N PHE A 74 -14.47 -13.10 1.73
CA PHE A 74 -14.00 -11.75 1.51
C PHE A 74 -12.65 -11.59 2.18
N PHE A 75 -11.63 -11.28 1.43
CA PHE A 75 -10.29 -11.01 1.95
C PHE A 75 -10.14 -9.53 2.26
N ILE A 76 -9.50 -9.21 3.39
CA ILE A 76 -9.29 -7.81 3.80
C ILE A 76 -8.33 -7.10 2.84
N GLY A 77 -7.40 -7.85 2.26
CA GLY A 77 -6.41 -7.35 1.31
C GLY A 77 -5.22 -6.67 1.99
N ALA A 78 -4.54 -5.82 1.24
CA ALA A 78 -3.36 -5.11 1.69
C ALA A 78 -3.28 -3.72 1.04
N SER A 79 -2.29 -2.92 1.40
CA SER A 79 -2.03 -1.64 0.75
C SER A 79 -1.71 -1.86 -0.74
N ASP A 80 -2.08 -0.90 -1.58
CA ASP A 80 -1.84 -0.93 -3.03
C ASP A 80 -0.36 -1.14 -3.37
N GLY A 81 0.54 -0.51 -2.60
CA GLY A 81 1.98 -0.67 -2.75
C GLY A 81 2.47 -2.09 -2.47
N CYS A 82 1.92 -2.77 -1.46
CA CYS A 82 2.23 -4.18 -1.20
C CYS A 82 1.63 -5.08 -2.27
N LEU A 83 0.39 -4.82 -2.69
CA LEU A 83 -0.27 -5.60 -3.74
C LEU A 83 0.41 -5.42 -5.11
N ALA A 84 0.98 -4.23 -5.39
CA ALA A 84 1.75 -4.01 -6.61
C ALA A 84 3.01 -4.90 -6.66
N ASN A 85 3.70 -5.13 -5.53
CA ASN A 85 4.81 -6.08 -5.48
C ASN A 85 4.35 -7.50 -5.76
N ILE A 86 3.23 -7.95 -5.17
CA ILE A 86 2.67 -9.27 -5.42
C ILE A 86 2.27 -9.39 -6.90
N GLY A 87 1.54 -8.42 -7.42
CA GLY A 87 1.04 -8.42 -8.80
C GLY A 87 2.14 -8.39 -9.86
N SER A 88 3.32 -7.85 -9.52
CA SER A 88 4.51 -7.87 -10.39
C SER A 88 5.45 -9.05 -10.10
N PHE A 89 5.05 -9.99 -9.25
CA PHE A 89 5.86 -11.13 -8.80
C PHE A 89 7.17 -10.76 -8.10
N ALA A 90 7.33 -9.52 -7.61
CA ALA A 90 8.50 -9.07 -6.86
C ALA A 90 8.33 -9.39 -5.36
N THR A 91 8.22 -10.68 -5.04
CA THR A 91 7.91 -11.21 -3.70
C THR A 91 9.10 -11.89 -3.02
N GLU A 92 10.15 -12.20 -3.77
CA GLU A 92 11.35 -12.83 -3.24
C GLU A 92 12.42 -11.80 -2.88
N GLU A 93 13.29 -12.18 -1.94
CA GLU A 93 14.40 -11.32 -1.53
C GLU A 93 15.33 -11.02 -2.72
N GLY A 94 15.64 -9.74 -2.91
CA GLY A 94 16.43 -9.27 -4.06
C GLY A 94 15.61 -8.89 -5.30
N GLN A 95 14.33 -9.20 -5.34
CA GLN A 95 13.43 -8.72 -6.38
C GLN A 95 12.90 -7.33 -6.03
N MET A 96 12.78 -6.49 -7.05
CA MET A 96 12.39 -5.09 -6.90
C MET A 96 11.22 -4.76 -7.83
N ALA A 97 10.22 -4.08 -7.29
CA ALA A 97 9.17 -3.44 -8.07
C ALA A 97 9.45 -1.94 -8.16
N LEU A 98 9.43 -1.41 -9.37
CA LEU A 98 9.52 0.01 -9.67
C LEU A 98 8.17 0.50 -10.20
N THR A 99 7.58 1.46 -9.53
CA THR A 99 6.36 2.12 -10.00
C THR A 99 6.69 3.57 -10.34
N ILE A 100 6.34 3.99 -11.54
CA ILE A 100 6.50 5.37 -12.00
C ILE A 100 5.14 5.84 -12.54
N GLY A 101 4.53 6.79 -11.83
CA GLY A 101 3.40 7.57 -12.28
C GLY A 101 3.77 9.04 -12.20
N THR A 102 2.90 9.91 -11.72
CA THR A 102 3.24 11.31 -11.38
C THR A 102 4.36 11.36 -10.34
N SER A 103 4.28 10.53 -9.33
CA SER A 103 5.33 10.18 -8.37
C SER A 103 5.90 8.80 -8.68
N GLY A 104 6.87 8.35 -7.91
CA GLY A 104 7.44 7.03 -8.06
C GLY A 104 7.72 6.35 -6.73
N ALA A 105 7.95 5.05 -6.78
CA ALA A 105 8.44 4.29 -5.63
C ALA A 105 9.23 3.07 -6.09
N VAL A 106 10.30 2.78 -5.36
CA VAL A 106 11.04 1.53 -5.44
C VAL A 106 10.70 0.70 -4.23
N ARG A 107 10.34 -0.56 -4.44
CA ARG A 107 9.95 -1.48 -3.37
C ARG A 107 10.64 -2.82 -3.54
N VAL A 108 11.12 -3.39 -2.42
CA VAL A 108 11.75 -4.71 -2.36
C VAL A 108 11.08 -5.57 -1.29
N ALA A 109 10.89 -6.85 -1.58
CA ALA A 109 10.46 -7.82 -0.59
C ALA A 109 11.66 -8.23 0.29
N ARG A 110 11.46 -8.33 1.60
CA ARG A 110 12.51 -8.68 2.57
C ARG A 110 11.96 -9.51 3.72
N LYS A 111 12.85 -10.27 4.35
CA LYS A 111 12.57 -11.03 5.59
C LYS A 111 12.76 -10.17 6.86
N LYS A 112 13.45 -9.03 6.75
CA LYS A 112 13.69 -8.09 7.84
C LYS A 112 13.39 -6.66 7.40
N PRO A 113 12.89 -5.79 8.31
CA PRO A 113 12.63 -4.41 7.98
C PRO A 113 13.93 -3.66 7.64
N MET A 114 13.83 -2.66 6.78
CA MET A 114 14.90 -1.68 6.59
C MET A 114 14.85 -0.67 7.73
N ARG A 115 16.00 -0.38 8.31
CA ARG A 115 16.14 0.56 9.44
C ARG A 115 17.20 1.61 9.13
N ASP A 116 17.06 2.27 8.00
CA ASP A 116 17.91 3.40 7.64
C ASP A 116 17.12 4.70 7.77
N PHE A 117 17.29 5.36 8.91
CA PHE A 117 16.62 6.63 9.20
C PHE A 117 17.13 7.78 8.31
N ASN A 118 18.37 7.71 7.82
CA ASN A 118 18.94 8.74 6.95
C ASN A 118 18.40 8.63 5.52
N ALA A 119 18.13 7.41 5.07
CA ALA A 119 17.57 7.16 3.74
C ALA A 119 16.04 7.37 3.67
N MET A 120 15.38 7.66 4.80
CA MET A 120 13.94 7.88 4.90
C MET A 120 13.12 6.79 4.19
N THR A 121 13.57 5.54 4.33
CA THR A 121 12.88 4.37 3.75
C THR A 121 11.72 3.93 4.63
N PHE A 122 10.68 3.40 4.00
CA PHE A 122 9.58 2.76 4.70
C PHE A 122 9.76 1.24 4.78
N SER A 123 9.09 0.62 5.76
CA SER A 123 8.96 -0.83 5.88
C SER A 123 7.53 -1.15 6.27
N TYR A 124 6.78 -1.76 5.35
CA TYR A 124 5.42 -2.23 5.58
C TYR A 124 5.43 -3.72 5.89
N ARG A 125 4.71 -4.13 6.91
CA ARG A 125 4.52 -5.54 7.24
C ARG A 125 3.56 -6.17 6.23
N MET A 126 4.02 -7.12 5.42
CA MET A 126 3.17 -7.78 4.45
C MET A 126 2.38 -8.92 5.08
N ASP A 127 3.09 -9.80 5.79
CA ASP A 127 2.55 -10.93 6.53
C ASP A 127 3.42 -11.22 7.77
N GLU A 128 3.23 -12.36 8.43
CA GLU A 128 3.99 -12.75 9.61
C GLU A 128 5.50 -12.98 9.35
N SER A 129 5.91 -13.08 8.09
CA SER A 129 7.28 -13.46 7.71
C SER A 129 7.98 -12.46 6.80
N SER A 130 7.25 -11.51 6.21
CA SER A 130 7.79 -10.66 5.15
C SER A 130 7.41 -9.18 5.30
N TYR A 131 8.24 -8.35 4.69
CA TYR A 131 8.11 -6.90 4.63
C TYR A 131 8.22 -6.44 3.18
N ILE A 132 7.52 -5.39 2.84
CA ILE A 132 7.76 -4.59 1.65
C ILE A 132 8.44 -3.30 2.10
N CYS A 133 9.68 -3.16 1.72
CA CYS A 133 10.52 -2.02 2.08
C CYS A 133 10.83 -1.18 0.85
N GLY A 134 11.03 0.11 1.03
CA GLY A 134 11.37 0.93 -0.12
C GLY A 134 11.47 2.41 0.17
N GLY A 135 11.58 3.17 -0.90
CA GLY A 135 11.63 4.63 -0.87
C GLY A 135 10.65 5.23 -1.88
N PRO A 136 9.80 6.17 -1.46
CA PRO A 136 8.96 6.93 -2.36
C PRO A 136 9.73 8.13 -2.93
N THR A 137 9.29 8.62 -4.07
CA THR A 137 9.70 9.91 -4.62
C THR A 137 8.50 10.66 -5.18
N ASN A 138 8.45 11.96 -4.96
CA ASN A 138 7.46 12.83 -5.59
C ASN A 138 7.84 13.19 -7.05
N ASN A 139 9.02 12.78 -7.47
CA ASN A 139 9.63 13.11 -8.74
C ASN A 139 9.61 11.89 -9.68
N GLY A 140 8.43 11.53 -10.17
CA GLY A 140 8.24 10.54 -11.23
C GLY A 140 8.02 11.21 -12.58
N GLY A 141 6.96 10.83 -13.29
CA GLY A 141 6.58 11.39 -14.58
C GLY A 141 6.30 12.91 -14.57
N VAL A 142 6.06 13.49 -13.40
CA VAL A 142 5.93 14.95 -13.26
C VAL A 142 7.17 15.69 -13.73
N ILE A 143 8.37 15.12 -13.60
CA ILE A 143 9.62 15.72 -14.10
C ILE A 143 9.60 15.83 -15.63
N VAL A 144 9.09 14.82 -16.32
CA VAL A 144 8.96 14.82 -17.78
C VAL A 144 8.08 15.97 -18.23
N LYS A 145 6.93 16.13 -17.57
CA LYS A 145 6.01 17.24 -17.83
C LYS A 145 6.68 18.59 -17.57
N TRP A 146 7.27 18.74 -16.39
CA TRP A 146 7.96 19.97 -16.01
C TRP A 146 9.06 20.35 -17.01
N TYR A 147 9.89 19.39 -17.43
CA TYR A 147 10.97 19.61 -18.39
C TYR A 147 10.42 20.04 -19.75
N ALA A 148 9.41 19.32 -20.26
CA ALA A 148 8.78 19.66 -21.53
C ALA A 148 8.19 21.09 -21.52
N GLU A 149 7.46 21.44 -20.45
CA GLU A 149 6.77 22.72 -20.37
C GLU A 149 7.72 23.89 -20.08
N ASN A 150 8.67 23.73 -19.15
CA ASN A 150 9.48 24.85 -18.67
C ASN A 150 10.82 24.99 -19.40
N MET A 151 11.36 23.91 -19.95
CA MET A 151 12.66 23.97 -20.66
C MET A 151 12.49 23.95 -22.17
N LEU A 152 11.46 23.29 -22.70
CA LEU A 152 11.25 23.13 -24.14
C LEU A 152 10.03 23.88 -24.68
N GLY A 153 9.23 24.49 -23.80
CA GLY A 153 8.00 25.21 -24.18
C GLY A 153 6.91 24.33 -24.79
N ARG A 154 6.96 23.00 -24.56
CA ARG A 154 5.99 22.03 -25.08
C ARG A 154 4.99 21.66 -24.00
N LYS A 155 3.70 21.86 -24.27
CA LYS A 155 2.64 21.38 -23.36
C LYS A 155 2.40 19.88 -23.55
N LEU A 156 2.26 19.14 -22.45
CA LEU A 156 1.90 17.73 -22.39
C LEU A 156 0.58 17.58 -21.64
N GLU A 157 -0.55 17.55 -22.36
CA GLU A 157 -1.89 17.51 -21.78
C GLU A 157 -2.58 16.16 -22.01
N THR A 158 -2.28 15.51 -23.13
CA THR A 158 -2.89 14.23 -23.52
C THR A 158 -1.88 13.08 -23.56
N ALA A 159 -2.37 11.84 -23.51
CA ALA A 159 -1.52 10.65 -23.65
C ALA A 159 -0.73 10.68 -24.99
N SER A 160 -1.33 11.21 -26.06
CA SER A 160 -0.67 11.36 -27.37
C SER A 160 0.52 12.33 -27.30
N ASP A 161 0.37 13.44 -26.55
CA ASP A 161 1.47 14.40 -26.38
C ASP A 161 2.66 13.75 -25.68
N TYR A 162 2.40 12.98 -24.62
CA TYR A 162 3.45 12.23 -23.91
C TYR A 162 4.13 11.20 -24.80
N LEU A 163 3.37 10.42 -25.57
CA LEU A 163 3.93 9.41 -26.48
C LEU A 163 4.84 10.08 -27.52
N SER A 164 4.34 11.09 -28.22
CA SER A 164 5.14 11.79 -29.25
C SER A 164 6.37 12.49 -28.67
N PHE A 165 6.27 12.96 -27.41
CA PHE A 165 7.40 13.55 -26.72
C PHE A 165 8.48 12.50 -26.39
N LEU A 166 8.07 11.34 -25.86
CA LEU A 166 8.98 10.26 -25.47
C LEU A 166 9.64 9.60 -26.70
N GLU A 167 8.91 9.45 -27.80
CA GLU A 167 9.44 8.92 -29.07
C GLU A 167 10.47 9.85 -29.73
N ALA A 168 10.41 11.14 -29.42
CA ALA A 168 11.38 12.13 -29.92
C ALA A 168 12.69 12.20 -29.10
N ILE A 169 12.78 11.44 -28.01
CA ILE A 169 14.01 11.33 -27.21
C ILE A 169 14.89 10.25 -27.86
N PRO A 170 16.14 10.58 -28.24
CA PRO A 170 17.04 9.66 -28.92
C PRO A 170 17.49 8.48 -28.04
#